data_969fc182104c2871f7e181f77e6cebe2
#
_entry.id   969fc182104c2871f7e181f77e6cebe2
#
_cell.length_a   1.000
_cell.length_b   1.000
_cell.length_c   1.000
_cell.angle_alpha   90.00
_cell.angle_beta   90.00
_cell.angle_gamma   90.00
#
_symmetry.space_group_name_H-M   'P 1'
#
loop_
_entity.id
_entity.type
_entity.pdbx_description
1 polymer ?
#
loop_
_entity_poly.entity_id
_entity_poly.type
_entity_poly.pdbx_seq_one_letter_code
_entity_poly.pdbx_strand_id
1 'polypeptide(L)'
;LRTKARKDGDDWIITGNKTWITHAARTHVMTVLARSVEGTTDYRGLSMFLAEKTPGTDATPFVDQGLSGGEIEVLGYRGMREYALQFDGMKAPADALLGGEEGQGFKQLMRTVEGARIQTAARAVGVARRAIELAFQYALDRKQFGQSIIRFPRVADKLAKMVTDMVMARELTYAA
;
A
#
# COMPACT_ATOMS: atom_id res chain seq x y z
N LEU A 1 -16.64 4.88 -3.15
CA LEU A 1 -16.20 4.77 -1.75
C LEU A 1 -17.41 4.78 -0.82
N ARG A 2 -17.50 3.81 0.11
CA ARG A 2 -18.66 3.65 1.02
C ARG A 2 -18.39 4.15 2.44
N THR A 3 -17.12 4.27 2.85
CA THR A 3 -16.75 4.84 4.15
C THR A 3 -17.20 6.30 4.22
N LYS A 4 -17.88 6.66 5.31
CA LYS A 4 -18.46 7.99 5.54
C LYS A 4 -17.83 8.64 6.77
N ALA A 5 -17.76 9.96 6.77
CA ALA A 5 -17.47 10.77 7.94
C ALA A 5 -18.59 11.79 8.07
N ARG A 6 -19.16 11.90 9.25
CA ARG A 6 -20.22 12.89 9.57
C ARG A 6 -19.81 13.74 10.75
N LYS A 7 -20.18 15.00 10.73
CA LYS A 7 -20.00 15.87 11.90
C LYS A 7 -20.98 15.47 13.02
N ASP A 8 -20.46 15.46 14.24
CA ASP A 8 -21.24 15.30 15.47
C ASP A 8 -20.68 16.30 16.50
N GLY A 9 -21.32 17.47 16.61
CA GLY A 9 -20.76 18.62 17.30
C GLY A 9 -19.47 19.09 16.62
N ASP A 10 -18.39 19.15 17.38
CA ASP A 10 -17.06 19.53 16.87
C ASP A 10 -16.28 18.33 16.31
N ASP A 11 -16.72 17.11 16.56
CA ASP A 11 -16.04 15.89 16.15
C ASP A 11 -16.53 15.35 14.80
N TRP A 12 -15.74 14.43 14.23
CA TRP A 12 -16.13 13.59 13.10
C TRP A 12 -16.40 12.16 13.54
N ILE A 13 -17.48 11.58 13.05
CA ILE A 13 -17.82 10.18 13.26
C ILE A 13 -17.59 9.42 11.96
N ILE A 14 -16.62 8.48 11.99
CA ILE A 14 -16.23 7.70 10.83
C ILE A 14 -16.90 6.32 10.91
N THR A 15 -17.57 5.93 9.81
CA THR A 15 -18.25 4.63 9.70
C THR A 15 -18.01 4.01 8.33
N GLY A 16 -17.71 2.69 8.29
CA GLY A 16 -17.50 1.92 7.07
C GLY A 16 -16.30 0.98 7.17
N ASN A 17 -15.86 0.46 6.03
CA ASN A 17 -14.79 -0.52 5.99
C ASN A 17 -13.63 -0.04 5.12
N LYS A 18 -12.43 -0.51 5.46
CA LYS A 18 -11.21 -0.38 4.67
C LYS A 18 -10.52 -1.74 4.59
N THR A 19 -9.81 -1.99 3.51
CA THR A 19 -9.06 -3.23 3.33
C THR A 19 -7.65 -2.94 2.81
N TRP A 20 -6.75 -3.87 3.01
CA TRP A 20 -5.34 -3.73 2.63
C TRP A 20 -4.65 -2.56 3.32
N ILE A 21 -4.88 -2.41 4.63
CA ILE A 21 -4.26 -1.34 5.40
C ILE A 21 -3.02 -1.87 6.09
N THR A 22 -1.88 -1.49 5.54
CA THR A 22 -0.56 -1.89 6.01
C THR A 22 -0.29 -1.33 7.41
N HIS A 23 0.14 -2.21 8.32
CA HIS A 23 0.64 -1.86 9.65
C HIS A 23 -0.38 -1.17 10.58
N ALA A 24 -1.67 -1.29 10.29
CA ALA A 24 -2.74 -0.55 10.98
C ALA A 24 -2.79 -0.79 12.49
N ALA A 25 -2.41 -1.99 12.98
CA ALA A 25 -2.44 -2.27 14.42
C ALA A 25 -1.46 -1.38 15.21
N ARG A 26 -0.27 -1.13 14.68
CA ARG A 26 0.85 -0.49 15.41
C ARG A 26 1.03 1.00 15.11
N THR A 27 0.27 1.56 14.18
CA THR A 27 0.35 2.99 13.85
C THR A 27 -0.35 3.85 14.91
N HIS A 28 0.10 5.08 15.08
CA HIS A 28 -0.55 6.10 15.92
C HIS A 28 -1.55 6.94 15.13
N VAL A 29 -1.31 7.11 13.82
CA VAL A 29 -2.14 7.93 12.94
C VAL A 29 -2.42 7.16 11.65
N MET A 30 -3.65 7.23 11.19
CA MET A 30 -4.08 6.68 9.90
C MET A 30 -4.60 7.81 9.01
N THR A 31 -4.22 7.80 7.73
CA THR A 31 -4.91 8.61 6.73
C THR A 31 -6.16 7.87 6.26
N VAL A 32 -7.32 8.45 6.49
CA VAL A 32 -8.61 7.83 6.15
C VAL A 32 -9.34 8.67 5.11
N LEU A 33 -9.47 8.17 3.89
CA LEU A 33 -10.32 8.78 2.88
C LEU A 33 -11.77 8.36 3.13
N ALA A 34 -12.65 9.32 3.38
CA ALA A 34 -14.05 9.09 3.64
C ALA A 34 -14.94 10.10 2.88
N ARG A 35 -16.19 9.76 2.68
CA ARG A 35 -17.20 10.69 2.15
C ARG A 35 -17.76 11.53 3.28
N SER A 36 -17.53 12.84 3.22
CA SER A 36 -18.03 13.80 4.20
C SER A 36 -19.11 14.72 3.63
N VAL A 37 -19.07 15.04 2.34
CA VAL A 37 -20.06 15.92 1.72
C VAL A 37 -21.33 15.12 1.38
N GLU A 38 -22.43 15.44 2.03
CA GLU A 38 -23.70 14.76 1.83
C GLU A 38 -24.25 14.94 0.41
N GLY A 39 -25.03 13.96 -0.05
CA GLY A 39 -25.67 14.00 -1.38
C GLY A 39 -24.73 13.81 -2.56
N THR A 40 -23.40 13.70 -2.33
CA THR A 40 -22.43 13.47 -3.41
C THR A 40 -22.19 11.99 -3.64
N THR A 41 -21.95 11.63 -4.92
CA THR A 41 -21.59 10.26 -5.31
C THR A 41 -20.21 10.18 -5.96
N ASP A 42 -19.69 11.30 -6.42
CA ASP A 42 -18.41 11.43 -7.11
C ASP A 42 -17.23 11.71 -6.13
N TYR A 43 -16.06 12.01 -6.70
CA TYR A 43 -14.83 12.24 -5.94
C TYR A 43 -14.84 13.57 -5.16
N ARG A 44 -15.68 14.54 -5.53
CA ARG A 44 -15.77 15.86 -4.90
C ARG A 44 -16.35 15.80 -3.49
N GLY A 45 -17.05 14.72 -3.15
CA GLY A 45 -17.53 14.50 -1.80
C GLY A 45 -16.56 13.78 -0.87
N LEU A 46 -15.32 13.53 -1.32
CA LEU A 46 -14.33 12.80 -0.56
C LEU A 46 -13.37 13.74 0.19
N SER A 47 -13.16 13.47 1.46
CA SER A 47 -12.23 14.19 2.33
C SER A 47 -11.21 13.24 2.94
N MET A 48 -10.02 13.74 3.25
CA MET A 48 -8.97 12.99 3.92
C MET A 48 -8.92 13.38 5.39
N PHE A 49 -8.86 12.38 6.26
CA PHE A 49 -8.77 12.56 7.70
C PHE A 49 -7.47 11.96 8.22
N LEU A 50 -6.83 12.65 9.17
CA LEU A 50 -5.75 12.12 9.98
C LEU A 50 -6.38 11.57 11.27
N ALA A 51 -6.75 10.29 11.24
CA ALA A 51 -7.38 9.64 12.38
C ALA A 51 -6.31 9.11 13.33
N GLU A 52 -6.22 9.72 14.51
CA GLU A 52 -5.38 9.24 15.59
C GLU A 52 -5.96 7.99 16.22
N LYS A 53 -5.11 7.09 16.67
CA LYS A 53 -5.50 5.86 17.35
C LYS A 53 -4.41 5.39 18.31
N THR A 54 -4.79 4.57 19.26
CA THR A 54 -3.87 3.91 20.16
C THR A 54 -3.21 2.72 19.45
N PRO A 55 -1.87 2.63 19.44
CA PRO A 55 -1.18 1.45 18.93
C PRO A 55 -1.54 0.20 19.71
N GLY A 56 -1.91 -0.84 19.00
CA GLY A 56 -2.17 -2.16 19.57
C GLY A 56 -0.95 -3.08 19.55
N THR A 57 -1.19 -4.29 19.96
CA THR A 57 -0.23 -5.42 19.93
C THR A 57 -0.72 -6.49 18.95
N ASP A 58 0.08 -7.51 18.72
CA ASP A 58 -0.34 -8.67 17.91
C ASP A 58 -1.52 -9.43 18.53
N ALA A 59 -1.61 -9.44 19.87
CA ALA A 59 -2.71 -10.08 20.59
C ALA A 59 -3.97 -9.21 20.66
N THR A 60 -3.81 -7.89 20.69
CA THR A 60 -4.91 -6.92 20.76
C THR A 60 -4.63 -5.77 19.79
N PRO A 61 -4.89 -5.99 18.49
CA PRO A 61 -4.47 -5.05 17.44
C PRO A 61 -5.24 -3.72 17.44
N PHE A 62 -6.48 -3.72 17.90
CA PHE A 62 -7.35 -2.53 17.92
C PHE A 62 -8.01 -2.40 19.28
N VAL A 63 -7.73 -1.30 19.97
CA VAL A 63 -8.19 -1.04 21.35
C VAL A 63 -9.12 0.16 21.45
N ASP A 64 -9.18 0.99 20.40
CA ASP A 64 -10.01 2.19 20.40
C ASP A 64 -11.49 1.84 20.13
N GLN A 65 -12.37 2.56 20.78
CA GLN A 65 -13.81 2.42 20.57
C GLN A 65 -14.17 2.77 19.12
N GLY A 66 -15.02 1.95 18.51
CA GLY A 66 -15.47 2.17 17.13
C GLY A 66 -14.47 1.78 16.05
N LEU A 67 -13.34 1.16 16.43
CA LEU A 67 -12.37 0.59 15.49
C LEU A 67 -12.14 -0.88 15.78
N SER A 68 -12.31 -1.71 14.77
CA SER A 68 -12.00 -3.14 14.82
C SER A 68 -11.39 -3.60 13.51
N GLY A 69 -10.87 -4.82 13.46
CA GLY A 69 -10.32 -5.36 12.23
C GLY A 69 -9.71 -6.73 12.42
N GLY A 70 -9.28 -7.32 11.30
CA GLY A 70 -8.60 -8.60 11.26
C GLY A 70 -7.40 -8.56 10.32
N GLU A 71 -6.40 -9.38 10.62
CA GLU A 71 -5.24 -9.55 9.76
C GLU A 71 -5.63 -10.23 8.45
N ILE A 72 -5.05 -9.77 7.35
CA ILE A 72 -5.10 -10.41 6.04
C ILE A 72 -3.77 -11.13 5.85
N GLU A 73 -3.80 -12.45 5.74
CA GLU A 73 -2.60 -13.23 5.43
C GLU A 73 -2.08 -12.88 4.04
N VAL A 74 -0.81 -12.54 3.95
CA VAL A 74 -0.15 -12.18 2.70
C VAL A 74 1.14 -12.96 2.49
N LEU A 75 1.47 -13.19 1.24
CA LEU A 75 2.71 -13.83 0.85
C LEU A 75 3.87 -12.81 0.89
N GLY A 76 4.73 -12.90 1.86
CA GLY A 76 5.81 -11.94 2.09
C GLY A 76 5.48 -10.92 3.18
N TYR A 77 6.10 -9.75 3.15
CA TYR A 77 5.93 -8.68 4.15
C TYR A 77 6.02 -9.15 5.61
N ARG A 78 6.97 -10.02 5.93
CA ARG A 78 7.03 -10.69 7.24
C ARG A 78 7.17 -9.76 8.45
N GLY A 79 7.61 -8.53 8.26
CA GLY A 79 7.73 -7.50 9.32
C GLY A 79 6.55 -6.55 9.40
N MET A 80 5.64 -6.57 8.43
CA MET A 80 4.45 -5.73 8.37
C MET A 80 3.23 -6.58 8.06
N ARG A 81 2.13 -6.30 8.74
CA ARG A 81 0.87 -7.01 8.55
C ARG A 81 -0.11 -6.14 7.80
N GLU A 82 -0.96 -6.78 7.01
CA GLU A 82 -2.08 -6.14 6.32
C GLU A 82 -3.37 -6.39 7.08
N TYR A 83 -4.28 -5.42 7.08
CA TYR A 83 -5.53 -5.51 7.83
C TYR A 83 -6.74 -5.12 6.99
N ALA A 84 -7.85 -5.81 7.26
CA ALA A 84 -9.19 -5.31 6.98
C ALA A 84 -9.69 -4.59 8.23
N LEU A 85 -10.17 -3.35 8.08
CA LEU A 85 -10.64 -2.50 9.16
C LEU A 85 -12.14 -2.26 9.04
N GLN A 86 -12.81 -2.21 10.18
CA GLN A 86 -14.19 -1.76 10.34
C GLN A 86 -14.23 -0.57 11.27
N PHE A 87 -14.79 0.52 10.79
CA PHE A 87 -15.11 1.71 11.55
C PHE A 87 -16.60 1.66 11.90
N ASP A 88 -16.92 1.65 13.17
CA ASP A 88 -18.27 1.65 13.70
C ASP A 88 -18.45 2.83 14.67
N GLY A 89 -18.52 4.02 14.09
CA GLY A 89 -18.62 5.26 14.87
C GLY A 89 -17.29 5.69 15.51
N MET A 90 -16.16 5.41 14.89
CA MET A 90 -14.87 5.91 15.38
C MET A 90 -14.87 7.43 15.37
N LYS A 91 -14.55 8.04 16.53
CA LYS A 91 -14.43 9.49 16.67
C LYS A 91 -13.08 9.99 16.19
N ALA A 92 -13.07 11.10 15.49
CA ALA A 92 -11.90 11.88 15.15
C ALA A 92 -12.17 13.36 15.45
N PRO A 93 -11.19 14.11 16.01
CA PRO A 93 -11.38 15.50 16.39
C PRO A 93 -11.62 16.40 15.17
N ALA A 94 -12.11 17.63 15.41
CA ALA A 94 -12.42 18.60 14.36
C ALA A 94 -11.25 18.87 13.41
N ASP A 95 -10.05 18.94 13.94
CA ASP A 95 -8.80 19.21 13.22
C ASP A 95 -8.22 17.98 12.50
N ALA A 96 -8.84 16.81 12.64
CA ALA A 96 -8.49 15.62 11.87
C ALA A 96 -8.70 15.80 10.36
N LEU A 97 -9.55 16.73 9.93
CA LEU A 97 -9.79 17.02 8.51
C LEU A 97 -8.54 17.66 7.87
N LEU A 98 -7.86 16.91 7.00
CA LEU A 98 -6.63 17.36 6.37
C LEU A 98 -6.85 18.58 5.48
N GLY A 99 -6.24 19.71 5.88
CA GLY A 99 -6.36 21.00 5.19
C GLY A 99 -7.61 21.80 5.54
N GLY A 100 -8.48 21.32 6.45
CA GLY A 100 -9.61 22.05 6.98
C GLY A 100 -10.80 22.26 6.02
N GLU A 101 -10.70 21.77 4.77
CA GLU A 101 -11.73 21.91 3.74
C GLU A 101 -12.23 20.55 3.27
N GLU A 102 -13.55 20.35 3.30
CA GLU A 102 -14.17 19.13 2.79
C GLU A 102 -14.07 19.04 1.25
N GLY A 103 -14.10 17.81 0.72
CA GLY A 103 -14.11 17.56 -0.71
C GLY A 103 -12.73 17.62 -1.40
N GLN A 104 -11.66 17.90 -0.67
CA GLN A 104 -10.29 17.95 -1.23
C GLN A 104 -9.55 16.61 -1.17
N GLY A 105 -10.12 15.60 -0.52
CA GLY A 105 -9.44 14.34 -0.23
C GLY A 105 -8.96 13.58 -1.46
N PHE A 106 -9.69 13.63 -2.56
CA PHE A 106 -9.25 12.97 -3.80
C PHE A 106 -8.01 13.62 -4.42
N LYS A 107 -7.92 14.96 -4.40
CA LYS A 107 -6.73 15.67 -4.89
C LYS A 107 -5.50 15.38 -4.02
N GLN A 108 -5.70 15.35 -2.70
CA GLN A 108 -4.65 15.02 -1.73
C GLN A 108 -4.15 13.59 -1.95
N LEU A 109 -5.08 12.64 -2.16
CA LEU A 109 -4.75 11.25 -2.49
C LEU A 109 -3.93 11.15 -3.78
N MET A 110 -4.35 11.84 -4.86
CA MET A 110 -3.66 11.75 -6.15
C MET A 110 -2.22 12.24 -6.07
N ARG A 111 -1.95 13.33 -5.38
CA ARG A 111 -0.57 13.80 -5.13
C ARG A 111 0.30 12.76 -4.42
N THR A 112 -0.26 12.06 -3.45
CA THR A 112 0.45 10.99 -2.73
C THR A 112 0.68 9.77 -3.63
N VAL A 113 -0.32 9.40 -4.44
CA VAL A 113 -0.27 8.20 -5.29
C VAL A 113 0.73 8.33 -6.43
N GLU A 114 0.97 9.53 -6.96
CA GLU A 114 2.02 9.77 -7.96
C GLU A 114 3.38 9.28 -7.44
N GLY A 115 3.85 9.80 -6.32
CA GLY A 115 5.12 9.36 -5.73
C GLY A 115 5.11 7.89 -5.28
N ALA A 116 3.99 7.40 -4.75
CA ALA A 116 3.86 6.01 -4.31
C ALA A 116 3.97 5.00 -5.45
N ARG A 117 3.48 5.33 -6.64
CA ARG A 117 3.62 4.48 -7.85
C ARG A 117 5.06 4.36 -8.30
N ILE A 118 5.78 5.48 -8.34
CA ILE A 118 7.22 5.51 -8.69
C ILE A 118 8.02 4.69 -7.69
N GLN A 119 7.78 4.87 -6.39
CA GLN A 119 8.41 4.09 -5.34
C GLN A 119 8.16 2.58 -5.49
N THR A 120 6.92 2.19 -5.80
CA THR A 120 6.56 0.78 -6.00
C THR A 120 7.26 0.20 -7.23
N ALA A 121 7.33 0.95 -8.33
CA ALA A 121 8.07 0.57 -9.52
C ALA A 121 9.57 0.39 -9.24
N ALA A 122 10.20 1.34 -8.55
CA ALA A 122 11.61 1.27 -8.16
C ALA A 122 11.90 0.03 -7.28
N ARG A 123 11.00 -0.29 -6.33
CA ARG A 123 11.11 -1.49 -5.51
C ARG A 123 11.05 -2.76 -6.37
N ALA A 124 10.11 -2.83 -7.31
CA ALA A 124 9.98 -3.97 -8.22
C ALA A 124 11.23 -4.17 -9.07
N VAL A 125 11.80 -3.09 -9.62
CA VAL A 125 13.08 -3.11 -10.36
C VAL A 125 14.23 -3.63 -9.49
N GLY A 126 14.30 -3.20 -8.22
CA GLY A 126 15.31 -3.69 -7.27
C GLY A 126 15.20 -5.19 -7.00
N VAL A 127 14.00 -5.70 -6.82
CA VAL A 127 13.73 -7.14 -6.63
C VAL A 127 14.08 -7.92 -7.91
N ALA A 128 13.66 -7.43 -9.08
CA ALA A 128 13.97 -8.05 -10.37
C ALA A 128 15.49 -8.13 -10.61
N ARG A 129 16.23 -7.06 -10.33
CA ARG A 129 17.69 -7.03 -10.42
C ARG A 129 18.32 -8.13 -9.57
N ARG A 130 17.93 -8.24 -8.30
CA ARG A 130 18.46 -9.26 -7.40
C ARG A 130 18.14 -10.67 -7.87
N ALA A 131 16.93 -10.90 -8.35
CA ALA A 131 16.54 -12.20 -8.91
C ALA A 131 17.39 -12.58 -10.14
N ILE A 132 17.68 -11.62 -11.00
CA ILE A 132 18.55 -11.81 -12.18
C ILE A 132 19.97 -12.16 -11.76
N GLU A 133 20.56 -11.43 -10.81
CA GLU A 133 21.90 -11.71 -10.28
C GLU A 133 22.00 -13.15 -9.76
N LEU A 134 21.04 -13.59 -8.98
CA LEU A 134 20.99 -14.96 -8.44
C LEU A 134 20.80 -16.00 -9.55
N ALA A 135 19.95 -15.72 -10.54
CA ALA A 135 19.71 -16.62 -11.66
C ALA A 135 20.97 -16.80 -12.54
N PHE A 136 21.71 -15.71 -12.80
CA PHE A 136 22.97 -15.77 -13.53
C PHE A 136 24.01 -16.58 -12.76
N GLN A 137 24.19 -16.29 -11.48
CA GLN A 137 25.16 -17.02 -10.66
C GLN A 137 24.83 -18.52 -10.64
N TYR A 138 23.57 -18.88 -10.41
CA TYR A 138 23.15 -20.26 -10.44
C TYR A 138 23.40 -20.92 -11.82
N ALA A 139 23.11 -20.21 -12.91
CA ALA A 139 23.28 -20.75 -14.26
C ALA A 139 24.77 -20.94 -14.65
N LEU A 140 25.67 -20.16 -14.06
CA LEU A 140 27.11 -20.33 -14.21
C LEU A 140 27.63 -21.53 -13.40
N ASP A 141 27.18 -21.68 -12.17
CA ASP A 141 27.69 -22.70 -11.25
C ASP A 141 27.09 -24.08 -11.50
N ARG A 142 25.82 -24.15 -11.86
CA ARG A 142 25.13 -25.42 -12.10
C ARG A 142 25.61 -26.07 -13.41
N LYS A 143 26.11 -27.29 -13.31
CA LYS A 143 26.54 -28.11 -14.47
C LYS A 143 25.56 -29.22 -14.78
N GLN A 144 25.25 -29.41 -16.04
CA GLN A 144 24.54 -30.56 -16.60
C GLN A 144 25.15 -30.93 -17.94
N PHE A 145 25.19 -32.23 -18.26
CA PHE A 145 25.78 -32.74 -19.51
C PHE A 145 27.20 -32.22 -19.77
N GLY A 146 28.01 -32.12 -18.70
CA GLY A 146 29.42 -31.72 -18.76
C GLY A 146 29.70 -30.22 -18.90
N GLN A 147 28.67 -29.33 -18.86
CA GLN A 147 28.85 -27.89 -19.02
C GLN A 147 27.88 -27.09 -18.10
N SER A 148 28.20 -25.81 -17.88
CA SER A 148 27.31 -24.88 -17.16
C SER A 148 25.99 -24.70 -17.91
N ILE A 149 24.86 -24.64 -17.16
CA ILE A 149 23.52 -24.56 -17.79
C ILE A 149 23.29 -23.28 -18.57
N ILE A 150 24.04 -22.22 -18.32
CA ILE A 150 23.97 -20.95 -19.09
C ILE A 150 24.30 -21.18 -20.58
N ARG A 151 25.06 -22.24 -20.92
CA ARG A 151 25.42 -22.58 -22.31
C ARG A 151 24.26 -23.20 -23.10
N PHE A 152 23.17 -23.57 -22.44
CA PHE A 152 21.99 -24.06 -23.13
C PHE A 152 21.15 -22.89 -23.64
N PRO A 153 20.83 -22.84 -24.95
CA PRO A 153 20.10 -21.69 -25.54
C PRO A 153 18.84 -21.32 -24.79
N ARG A 154 18.01 -22.28 -24.40
CA ARG A 154 16.78 -22.03 -23.66
C ARG A 154 16.98 -21.36 -22.28
N VAL A 155 18.15 -21.58 -21.65
CA VAL A 155 18.49 -20.89 -20.37
C VAL A 155 19.02 -19.51 -20.69
N ALA A 156 19.95 -19.39 -21.65
CA ALA A 156 20.51 -18.12 -22.07
C ALA A 156 19.42 -17.14 -22.55
N ASP A 157 18.45 -17.57 -23.35
CA ASP A 157 17.37 -16.78 -23.87
C ASP A 157 16.46 -16.23 -22.74
N LYS A 158 16.17 -17.05 -21.72
CA LYS A 158 15.40 -16.60 -20.56
C LYS A 158 16.14 -15.51 -19.77
N LEU A 159 17.44 -15.72 -19.53
CA LEU A 159 18.26 -14.73 -18.83
C LEU A 159 18.36 -13.42 -19.62
N ALA A 160 18.58 -13.50 -20.92
CA ALA A 160 18.62 -12.33 -21.80
C ALA A 160 17.29 -11.54 -21.76
N LYS A 161 16.16 -12.27 -21.84
CA LYS A 161 14.84 -11.65 -21.73
C LYS A 161 14.64 -10.98 -20.37
N MET A 162 15.00 -11.63 -19.27
CA MET A 162 14.90 -11.05 -17.92
C MET A 162 15.68 -9.74 -17.81
N VAL A 163 16.91 -9.69 -18.34
CA VAL A 163 17.72 -8.46 -18.35
C VAL A 163 17.06 -7.37 -19.18
N THR A 164 16.59 -7.71 -20.37
CA THR A 164 15.92 -6.74 -21.26
C THR A 164 14.69 -6.15 -20.60
N ASP A 165 13.80 -6.98 -20.05
CA ASP A 165 12.57 -6.54 -19.38
C ASP A 165 12.88 -5.65 -18.17
N MET A 166 13.90 -6.00 -17.37
CA MET A 166 14.32 -5.22 -16.20
C MET A 166 14.92 -3.87 -16.62
N VAL A 167 15.75 -3.82 -17.66
CA VAL A 167 16.34 -2.57 -18.16
C VAL A 167 15.22 -1.64 -18.66
N MET A 168 14.27 -2.15 -19.44
CA MET A 168 13.13 -1.36 -19.91
C MET A 168 12.31 -0.81 -18.73
N ALA A 169 11.98 -1.65 -17.75
CA ALA A 169 11.24 -1.23 -16.57
C ALA A 169 12.00 -0.16 -15.76
N ARG A 170 13.33 -0.30 -15.64
CA ARG A 170 14.18 0.68 -14.97
C ARG A 170 14.16 2.04 -15.66
N GLU A 171 14.39 2.05 -16.97
CA GLU A 171 14.42 3.30 -17.76
C GLU A 171 13.06 4.02 -17.70
N LEU A 172 11.95 3.29 -17.80
CA LEU A 172 10.61 3.86 -17.64
C LEU A 172 10.39 4.43 -16.22
N THR A 173 10.90 3.74 -15.19
CA THR A 173 10.77 4.20 -13.80
C THR A 173 11.56 5.48 -13.55
N TYR A 174 12.74 5.64 -14.18
CA TYR A 174 13.57 6.83 -14.05
C TYR A 174 13.07 8.01 -14.89
N ALA A 175 12.29 7.74 -15.94
CA ALA A 175 11.68 8.76 -16.78
C ALA A 175 10.36 9.32 -16.22
N ALA A 176 9.74 8.65 -15.24
CA ALA A 176 8.48 9.06 -14.62
C ALA A 176 8.68 10.07 -13.49
#